data_2c8319dee86016e070e713dcd495e2b3
#
_entry.id   2c8319dee86016e070e713dcd495e2b3
#
_cell.length_a   1.000
_cell.length_b   1.000
_cell.length_c   1.000
_cell.angle_alpha   90.00
_cell.angle_beta   90.00
_cell.angle_gamma   90.00
#
_symmetry.space_group_name_H-M   'P 1'
#
loop_
_entity.id
_entity.type
_entity.pdbx_description
1 polymer ?
#
loop_
_entity_poly.entity_id
_entity_poly.type
_entity_poly.pdbx_seq_one_letter_code
_entity_poly.pdbx_strand_id
1 'polypeptide(L)'
;MYKRQRLGFTQAEDDDQQLVERLLQLMQNSGVDYSLFFRRLGEHAPEQALARLRDDFVDRNGFDAWAELYRERVARDPIQGQDLRGERMHAVNPLYILRNYLAQKAIDAAEAGDYSEVRRLHQVLSRPFEEQPGMDSYAERPPEWGKHLEISCSS
;
A
#
# COMPACT_ATOMS: atom_id res chain seq x y z
N MET A 1 12.58 -6.42 9.48
CA MET A 1 12.19 -7.75 9.01
C MET A 1 10.96 -7.72 8.09
N TYR A 2 9.92 -6.97 8.38
CA TYR A 2 8.68 -6.90 7.56
C TYR A 2 8.79 -6.18 6.21
N LYS A 3 9.75 -5.25 6.03
CA LYS A 3 9.77 -4.38 4.84
C LYS A 3 10.15 -5.09 3.55
N ARG A 4 11.06 -6.08 3.60
CA ARG A 4 11.48 -6.86 2.42
C ARG A 4 10.34 -7.71 1.84
N GLN A 5 9.51 -8.31 2.71
CA GLN A 5 8.36 -9.13 2.28
C GLN A 5 7.34 -8.28 1.51
N ARG A 6 7.19 -6.99 1.90
CA ARG A 6 6.33 -6.05 1.19
C ARG A 6 6.82 -5.76 -0.23
N LEU A 7 8.12 -5.89 -0.49
CA LEU A 7 8.75 -5.77 -1.81
C LEU A 7 8.77 -7.11 -2.59
N GLY A 8 8.31 -8.20 -1.98
CA GLY A 8 8.21 -9.52 -2.60
C GLY A 8 9.49 -10.35 -2.48
N PHE A 9 10.49 -9.92 -1.69
CA PHE A 9 11.74 -10.67 -1.52
C PHE A 9 11.57 -11.85 -0.56
N THR A 10 12.13 -13.00 -0.94
CA THR A 10 12.05 -14.24 -0.15
C THR A 10 13.23 -14.41 0.81
N GLN A 11 14.41 -13.94 0.43
CA GLN A 11 15.63 -13.98 1.25
C GLN A 11 16.12 -12.57 1.56
N ALA A 12 16.94 -12.44 2.61
CA ALA A 12 17.57 -11.18 2.96
C ALA A 12 18.91 -11.04 2.22
N GLU A 13 19.16 -9.84 1.71
CA GLU A 13 20.45 -9.41 1.19
C GLU A 13 20.92 -8.16 1.94
N ASP A 14 22.23 -7.90 1.93
CA ASP A 14 22.84 -6.82 2.72
C ASP A 14 22.38 -5.43 2.24
N ASP A 15 22.07 -5.28 0.96
CA ASP A 15 21.63 -4.04 0.34
C ASP A 15 20.10 -3.78 0.45
N ASP A 16 19.32 -4.75 0.95
CA ASP A 16 17.86 -4.62 1.12
C ASP A 16 17.47 -3.41 2.00
N GLN A 17 18.26 -3.12 3.03
CA GLN A 17 17.98 -2.01 3.92
C GLN A 17 18.10 -0.68 3.20
N GLN A 18 19.17 -0.47 2.44
CA GLN A 18 19.39 0.76 1.68
C GLN A 18 18.32 0.96 0.60
N LEU A 19 17.93 -0.13 -0.07
CA LEU A 19 16.86 -0.11 -1.07
C LEU A 19 15.52 0.34 -0.47
N VAL A 20 15.19 -0.18 0.71
CA VAL A 20 13.97 0.21 1.44
C VAL A 20 14.03 1.66 1.91
N GLU A 21 15.13 2.10 2.50
CA GLU A 21 15.30 3.45 3.02
C GLU A 21 15.17 4.49 1.90
N ARG A 22 15.81 4.25 0.76
CA ARG A 22 15.71 5.10 -0.42
C ARG A 22 14.26 5.21 -0.93
N LEU A 23 13.54 4.09 -1.01
CA LEU A 23 12.13 4.10 -1.39
C LEU A 23 11.30 4.95 -0.43
N LEU A 24 11.45 4.74 0.87
CA LEU A 24 10.68 5.46 1.88
C LEU A 24 10.93 6.97 1.82
N GLN A 25 12.16 7.39 1.56
CA GLN A 25 12.50 8.80 1.38
C GLN A 25 11.82 9.39 0.14
N LEU A 26 11.84 8.68 -0.99
CA LEU A 26 11.15 9.09 -2.22
C LEU A 26 9.65 9.19 -2.01
N MET A 27 9.04 8.22 -1.33
CA MET A 27 7.61 8.22 -1.00
C MET A 27 7.24 9.40 -0.11
N GLN A 28 8.03 9.67 0.92
CA GLN A 28 7.81 10.80 1.83
C GLN A 28 7.87 12.13 1.09
N ASN A 29 8.88 12.33 0.26
CA ASN A 29 9.08 13.56 -0.51
C ASN A 29 7.96 13.82 -1.53
N SER A 30 7.31 12.75 -2.00
CA SER A 30 6.25 12.81 -3.01
C SER A 30 4.83 12.68 -2.43
N GLY A 31 4.69 12.45 -1.12
CA GLY A 31 3.38 12.22 -0.49
C GLY A 31 2.67 10.96 -1.00
N VAL A 32 3.44 9.94 -1.39
CA VAL A 32 2.90 8.69 -1.93
C VAL A 32 2.20 7.89 -0.84
N ASP A 33 1.00 7.38 -1.14
CA ASP A 33 0.27 6.50 -0.22
C ASP A 33 1.00 5.18 -0.04
N TYR A 34 1.48 4.95 1.19
CA TYR A 34 2.30 3.80 1.55
C TYR A 34 1.62 2.46 1.25
N SER A 35 0.38 2.29 1.69
CA SER A 35 -0.32 1.01 1.55
C SER A 35 -0.68 0.71 0.10
N LEU A 36 -1.17 1.70 -0.62
CA LEU A 36 -1.49 1.56 -2.03
C LEU A 36 -0.27 1.30 -2.90
N PHE A 37 0.87 1.94 -2.59
CA PHE A 37 2.10 1.68 -3.33
C PHE A 37 2.50 0.21 -3.30
N PHE A 38 2.61 -0.38 -2.11
CA PHE A 38 3.03 -1.78 -1.99
C PHE A 38 1.99 -2.75 -2.54
N ARG A 39 0.70 -2.44 -2.41
CA ARG A 39 -0.36 -3.25 -3.02
C ARG A 39 -0.23 -3.26 -4.54
N ARG A 40 -0.13 -2.09 -5.16
CA ARG A 40 -0.01 -1.92 -6.62
C ARG A 40 1.29 -2.47 -7.20
N LEU A 41 2.38 -2.44 -6.44
CA LEU A 41 3.65 -3.03 -6.85
C LEU A 41 3.53 -4.55 -7.04
N GLY A 42 2.60 -5.21 -6.35
CA GLY A 42 2.31 -6.64 -6.47
C GLY A 42 1.32 -7.03 -7.57
N GLU A 43 0.54 -6.07 -8.13
CA GLU A 43 -0.56 -6.36 -9.06
C GLU A 43 -0.09 -6.81 -10.45
N HIS A 44 1.10 -6.42 -10.86
CA HIS A 44 1.62 -6.65 -12.21
C HIS A 44 3.08 -7.10 -12.21
N ALA A 45 3.58 -7.48 -13.40
CA ALA A 45 5.01 -7.64 -13.62
C ALA A 45 5.77 -6.39 -13.13
N PRO A 46 6.99 -6.55 -12.57
CA PRO A 46 7.74 -5.41 -12.05
C PRO A 46 7.81 -4.23 -13.00
N GLU A 47 8.06 -4.47 -14.28
CA GLU A 47 8.12 -3.42 -15.31
C GLU A 47 6.80 -2.65 -15.44
N GLN A 48 5.68 -3.36 -15.50
CA GLN A 48 4.36 -2.73 -15.65
C GLN A 48 3.94 -2.00 -14.38
N ALA A 49 4.20 -2.60 -13.21
CA ALA A 49 3.91 -1.99 -11.92
C ALA A 49 4.72 -0.70 -11.73
N LEU A 50 6.02 -0.74 -11.99
CA LEU A 50 6.92 0.41 -11.87
C LEU A 50 6.56 1.53 -12.84
N ALA A 51 6.21 1.21 -14.09
CA ALA A 51 5.77 2.20 -15.07
C ALA A 51 4.52 2.96 -14.60
N ARG A 52 3.55 2.26 -14.00
CA ARG A 52 2.32 2.86 -13.47
C ARG A 52 2.54 3.68 -12.19
N LEU A 53 3.46 3.23 -11.34
CA LEU A 53 3.76 3.89 -10.06
C LEU A 53 4.63 5.14 -10.22
N ARG A 54 5.38 5.24 -11.31
CA ARG A 54 6.31 6.33 -11.60
C ARG A 54 5.67 7.71 -11.50
N ASP A 55 4.44 7.85 -11.98
CA ASP A 55 3.73 9.13 -12.00
C ASP A 55 3.26 9.60 -10.62
N ASP A 56 3.30 8.72 -9.62
CA ASP A 56 3.02 9.08 -8.23
C ASP A 56 4.20 9.84 -7.56
N PHE A 57 5.38 9.88 -8.19
CA PHE A 57 6.59 10.48 -7.63
C PHE A 57 6.90 11.83 -8.26
N VAL A 58 7.23 12.83 -7.41
CA VAL A 58 7.70 14.15 -7.83
C VAL A 58 9.11 14.02 -8.43
N ASP A 59 10.01 13.30 -7.75
CA ASP A 59 11.34 12.96 -8.26
C ASP A 59 11.29 11.67 -9.09
N ARG A 60 10.89 11.81 -10.34
CA ARG A 60 10.81 10.67 -11.28
C ARG A 60 12.17 10.05 -11.58
N ASN A 61 13.23 10.86 -11.65
CA ASN A 61 14.58 10.36 -11.91
C ASN A 61 15.11 9.55 -10.71
N GLY A 62 14.86 10.03 -9.50
CA GLY A 62 15.18 9.29 -8.27
C GLY A 62 14.41 7.98 -8.18
N PHE A 63 13.13 7.98 -8.57
CA PHE A 63 12.32 6.77 -8.66
C PHE A 63 12.85 5.80 -9.72
N ASP A 64 13.19 6.27 -10.92
CA ASP A 64 13.75 5.44 -11.99
C ASP A 64 15.04 4.74 -11.54
N ALA A 65 15.93 5.49 -10.89
CA ALA A 65 17.17 4.93 -10.34
C ALA A 65 16.93 3.91 -9.21
N TRP A 66 15.90 4.10 -8.38
CA TRP A 66 15.46 3.10 -7.41
C TRP A 66 14.85 1.87 -8.10
N ALA A 67 14.06 2.07 -9.13
CA ALA A 67 13.40 1.01 -9.88
C ALA A 67 14.40 0.06 -10.55
N GLU A 68 15.53 0.57 -11.06
CA GLU A 68 16.62 -0.28 -11.58
C GLU A 68 17.18 -1.20 -10.48
N LEU A 69 17.54 -0.64 -9.34
CA LEU A 69 18.03 -1.44 -8.20
C LEU A 69 17.00 -2.48 -7.74
N TYR A 70 15.72 -2.12 -7.74
CA TYR A 70 14.64 -3.04 -7.41
C TYR A 70 14.53 -4.20 -8.41
N ARG A 71 14.62 -3.93 -9.73
CA ARG A 71 14.61 -4.97 -10.77
C ARG A 71 15.80 -5.93 -10.62
N GLU A 72 16.99 -5.40 -10.44
CA GLU A 72 18.19 -6.19 -10.21
C GLU A 72 18.02 -7.09 -8.97
N ARG A 73 17.47 -6.55 -7.90
CA ARG A 73 17.22 -7.31 -6.68
C ARG A 73 16.15 -8.40 -6.87
N VAL A 74 15.05 -8.12 -7.59
CA VAL A 74 14.04 -9.12 -7.94
C VAL A 74 14.64 -10.22 -8.79
N ALA A 75 15.52 -9.89 -9.75
CA ALA A 75 16.17 -10.88 -10.62
C ALA A 75 17.10 -11.84 -9.84
N ARG A 76 17.66 -11.39 -8.72
CA ARG A 76 18.49 -12.23 -7.83
C ARG A 76 17.69 -13.10 -6.87
N ASP A 77 16.39 -12.82 -6.70
CA ASP A 77 15.57 -13.61 -5.75
C ASP A 77 15.46 -15.07 -6.23
N PRO A 78 15.71 -16.06 -5.37
CA PRO A 78 15.75 -17.46 -5.77
C PRO A 78 14.40 -18.03 -6.21
N ILE A 79 13.30 -17.43 -5.74
CA ILE A 79 11.96 -17.84 -6.13
C ILE A 79 11.47 -16.91 -7.23
N GLN A 80 11.70 -17.32 -8.46
CA GLN A 80 11.23 -16.65 -9.66
C GLN A 80 9.78 -17.03 -9.95
N GLY A 81 9.06 -16.13 -10.57
CA GLY A 81 7.68 -16.31 -11.01
C GLY A 81 6.80 -15.16 -10.57
N GLN A 82 6.24 -14.51 -11.58
CA GLN A 82 5.41 -13.32 -11.44
C GLN A 82 4.23 -13.55 -10.49
N ASP A 83 3.48 -14.61 -10.74
CA ASP A 83 2.25 -14.89 -10.00
C ASP A 83 2.56 -15.15 -8.52
N LEU A 84 3.58 -15.96 -8.24
CA LEU A 84 4.03 -16.26 -6.89
C LEU A 84 4.53 -15.03 -6.13
N ARG A 85 5.20 -14.08 -6.82
CA ARG A 85 5.65 -12.84 -6.20
C ARG A 85 4.44 -11.97 -5.82
N GLY A 86 3.52 -11.78 -6.77
CA GLY A 86 2.29 -11.02 -6.54
C GLY A 86 1.46 -11.57 -5.38
N GLU A 87 1.22 -12.88 -5.35
CA GLU A 87 0.51 -13.57 -4.26
C GLU A 87 1.17 -13.32 -2.90
N ARG A 88 2.50 -13.49 -2.80
CA ARG A 88 3.24 -13.22 -1.56
C ARG A 88 3.13 -11.76 -1.13
N MET A 89 3.23 -10.83 -2.06
CA MET A 89 3.09 -9.41 -1.77
C MET A 89 1.68 -9.08 -1.30
N HIS A 90 0.65 -9.63 -1.93
CA HIS A 90 -0.75 -9.42 -1.54
C HIS A 90 -1.07 -10.03 -0.17
N ALA A 91 -0.41 -11.11 0.23
CA ALA A 91 -0.57 -11.71 1.56
C ALA A 91 -0.04 -10.84 2.71
N VAL A 92 0.86 -9.88 2.43
CA VAL A 92 1.48 -9.00 3.44
C VAL A 92 1.18 -7.51 3.24
N ASN A 93 0.61 -7.14 2.10
CA ASN A 93 0.21 -5.77 1.77
C ASN A 93 -1.32 -5.71 1.71
N PRO A 94 -1.99 -5.18 2.74
CA PRO A 94 -3.44 -5.14 2.77
C PRO A 94 -3.99 -4.23 1.67
N LEU A 95 -5.12 -4.64 1.09
CA LEU A 95 -5.91 -3.82 0.18
C LEU A 95 -6.69 -2.76 0.95
N TYR A 96 -7.24 -3.15 2.10
CA TYR A 96 -8.03 -2.28 2.96
C TYR A 96 -7.29 -1.96 4.25
N ILE A 97 -7.27 -0.69 4.61
CA ILE A 97 -6.77 -0.19 5.89
C ILE A 97 -7.78 0.78 6.49
N LEU A 98 -7.85 0.86 7.81
CA LEU A 98 -8.67 1.86 8.47
C LEU A 98 -8.01 3.24 8.29
N ARG A 99 -8.56 4.04 7.39
CA ARG A 99 -8.15 5.43 7.17
C ARG A 99 -8.97 6.36 8.04
N ASN A 100 -8.38 7.44 8.52
CA ASN A 100 -9.05 8.38 9.41
C ASN A 100 -10.36 8.92 8.81
N TYR A 101 -10.40 9.23 7.52
CA TYR A 101 -11.62 9.72 6.89
C TYR A 101 -12.75 8.67 6.83
N LEU A 102 -12.42 7.39 6.73
CA LEU A 102 -13.41 6.30 6.79
C LEU A 102 -13.96 6.14 8.23
N ALA A 103 -13.06 6.19 9.21
CA ALA A 103 -13.47 6.14 10.60
C ALA A 103 -14.34 7.36 10.97
N GLN A 104 -13.99 8.57 10.50
CA GLN A 104 -14.82 9.76 10.74
C GLN A 104 -16.21 9.63 10.13
N LYS A 105 -16.31 9.17 8.89
CA LYS A 105 -17.64 8.90 8.27
C LYS A 105 -18.48 7.91 9.08
N ALA A 106 -17.84 6.87 9.61
CA ALA A 106 -18.56 5.90 10.44
C ALA A 106 -18.98 6.46 11.78
N ILE A 107 -18.19 7.35 12.38
CA ILE A 107 -18.52 8.08 13.62
C ILE A 107 -19.71 9.01 13.37
N ASP A 108 -19.63 9.85 12.35
CA ASP A 108 -20.70 10.82 12.01
C ASP A 108 -22.04 10.11 11.76
N ALA A 109 -22.03 8.99 11.03
CA ALA A 109 -23.23 8.18 10.79
C ALA A 109 -23.75 7.55 12.09
N ALA A 110 -22.87 7.03 12.94
CA ALA A 110 -23.24 6.39 14.19
C ALA A 110 -23.85 7.40 15.20
N GLU A 111 -23.34 8.64 15.24
CA GLU A 111 -23.92 9.73 16.04
C GLU A 111 -25.33 10.09 15.58
N ALA A 112 -25.61 9.94 14.29
CA ALA A 112 -26.96 10.08 13.72
C ALA A 112 -27.86 8.82 13.90
N GLY A 113 -27.34 7.77 14.55
CA GLY A 113 -28.05 6.50 14.79
C GLY A 113 -27.91 5.48 13.66
N ASP A 114 -27.11 5.76 12.63
CA ASP A 114 -26.83 4.83 11.52
C ASP A 114 -25.49 4.11 11.69
N TYR A 115 -25.53 2.83 12.05
CA TYR A 115 -24.36 1.99 12.23
C TYR A 115 -23.98 1.18 10.99
N SER A 116 -24.53 1.50 9.83
CA SER A 116 -24.26 0.75 8.59
C SER A 116 -22.79 0.83 8.18
N GLU A 117 -22.17 2.03 8.28
CA GLU A 117 -20.74 2.22 7.94
C GLU A 117 -19.82 1.49 8.92
N VAL A 118 -20.15 1.47 10.20
CA VAL A 118 -19.39 0.69 11.19
C VAL A 118 -19.38 -0.79 10.83
N ARG A 119 -20.54 -1.35 10.44
CA ARG A 119 -20.66 -2.75 10.02
C ARG A 119 -19.88 -3.04 8.74
N ARG A 120 -19.94 -2.13 7.75
CA ARG A 120 -19.18 -2.26 6.50
C ARG A 120 -17.68 -2.23 6.75
N LEU A 121 -17.19 -1.27 7.52
CA LEU A 121 -15.78 -1.19 7.90
C LEU A 121 -15.32 -2.44 8.64
N HIS A 122 -16.12 -2.94 9.59
CA HIS A 122 -15.81 -4.19 10.28
C HIS A 122 -15.72 -5.36 9.28
N GLN A 123 -16.66 -5.49 8.35
CA GLN A 123 -16.64 -6.52 7.31
C GLN A 123 -15.37 -6.44 6.45
N VAL A 124 -15.07 -5.27 5.91
CA VAL A 124 -13.92 -5.03 5.03
C VAL A 124 -12.61 -5.32 5.75
N LEU A 125 -12.45 -4.79 6.97
CA LEU A 125 -11.22 -4.91 7.75
C LEU A 125 -11.03 -6.30 8.39
N SER A 126 -12.07 -7.14 8.41
CA SER A 126 -11.94 -8.53 8.87
C SER A 126 -11.21 -9.41 7.86
N ARG A 127 -11.18 -9.02 6.58
CA ARG A 127 -10.43 -9.68 5.49
C ARG A 127 -9.68 -8.66 4.64
N PRO A 128 -8.67 -7.98 5.22
CA PRO A 128 -8.07 -6.79 4.62
C PRO A 128 -7.21 -7.06 3.39
N PHE A 129 -6.85 -8.32 3.14
CA PHE A 129 -5.98 -8.73 2.03
C PHE A 129 -6.75 -9.21 0.80
N GLU A 130 -8.03 -9.53 0.94
CA GLU A 130 -8.88 -10.12 -0.10
C GLU A 130 -9.72 -9.03 -0.77
N GLU A 131 -9.89 -9.14 -2.09
CA GLU A 131 -10.86 -8.32 -2.81
C GLU A 131 -12.28 -8.67 -2.39
N GLN A 132 -13.09 -7.65 -2.12
CA GLN A 132 -14.47 -7.83 -1.68
C GLN A 132 -15.40 -7.09 -2.64
N PRO A 133 -16.35 -7.78 -3.29
CA PRO A 133 -17.25 -7.17 -4.26
C PRO A 133 -17.99 -5.95 -3.70
N GLY A 134 -17.95 -4.84 -4.43
CA GLY A 134 -18.61 -3.59 -4.05
C GLY A 134 -17.93 -2.78 -2.95
N MET A 135 -16.70 -3.16 -2.55
CA MET A 135 -15.93 -2.46 -1.51
C MET A 135 -14.74 -1.65 -2.06
N ASP A 136 -14.68 -1.42 -3.38
CA ASP A 136 -13.56 -0.75 -4.05
C ASP A 136 -13.27 0.64 -3.46
N SER A 137 -14.31 1.39 -3.10
CA SER A 137 -14.18 2.73 -2.52
C SER A 137 -13.43 2.77 -1.18
N TYR A 138 -13.38 1.63 -0.46
CA TYR A 138 -12.64 1.52 0.80
C TYR A 138 -11.13 1.29 0.58
N ALA A 139 -10.74 0.91 -0.64
CA ALA A 139 -9.34 0.74 -1.06
C ALA A 139 -8.75 2.01 -1.68
N GLU A 140 -9.55 3.02 -1.96
CA GLU A 140 -9.12 4.25 -2.63
C GLU A 140 -8.25 5.16 -1.74
N ARG A 141 -7.56 6.11 -2.40
CA ARG A 141 -6.86 7.20 -1.71
C ARG A 141 -7.84 8.06 -0.92
N PRO A 142 -7.41 8.63 0.22
CA PRO A 142 -8.24 9.62 0.91
C PRO A 142 -8.60 10.78 -0.04
N PRO A 143 -9.84 11.28 0.01
CA PRO A 143 -10.17 12.54 -0.66
C PRO A 143 -9.35 13.69 -0.06
N GLU A 144 -9.27 14.83 -0.76
CA GLU A 144 -8.47 15.98 -0.31
C GLU A 144 -8.78 16.42 1.13
N TRP A 145 -10.06 16.48 1.48
CA TRP A 145 -10.50 16.83 2.84
C TRP A 145 -10.08 15.81 3.91
N GLY A 146 -9.86 14.55 3.52
CA GLY A 146 -9.52 13.46 4.44
C GLY A 146 -8.02 13.23 4.62
N LYS A 147 -7.16 13.90 3.83
CA LYS A 147 -5.70 13.65 3.86
C LYS A 147 -5.03 14.06 5.16
N HIS A 148 -5.51 15.12 5.79
CA HIS A 148 -4.94 15.69 7.02
C HIS A 148 -5.86 15.55 8.23
N LEU A 149 -6.85 14.68 8.13
CA LEU A 149 -7.78 14.44 9.22
C LEU A 149 -7.11 13.68 10.35
N GLU A 150 -7.08 14.27 11.52
CA GLU A 150 -6.69 13.63 12.77
C GLU A 150 -7.94 13.29 13.57
N ILE A 151 -8.05 12.05 14.02
CA ILE A 151 -9.12 11.63 14.93
C ILE A 151 -8.55 11.73 16.34
N SER A 152 -9.07 12.66 17.13
CA SER A 152 -8.76 12.73 18.56
C SER A 152 -9.76 11.87 19.33
N CYS A 153 -9.28 10.89 20.07
CA CYS A 153 -10.06 10.25 21.11
C CYS A 153 -10.12 11.21 22.31
N SER A 154 -11.05 12.16 22.31
CA SER A 154 -11.38 12.90 23.51
C SER A 154 -12.35 12.07 24.34
N SER A 155 -11.85 11.42 25.36
CA SER A 155 -12.65 10.87 26.47
C SER A 155 -12.99 11.96 27.46
#